data_39a18230ac748c072de65fad99b239a3
#
_entry.id   39a18230ac748c072de65fad99b239a3
#
_cell.length_a   1.000
_cell.length_b   1.000
_cell.length_c   1.000
_cell.angle_alpha   90.00
_cell.angle_beta   90.00
_cell.angle_gamma   90.00
#
_symmetry.space_group_name_H-M   'P 1'
#
loop_
_entity.id
_entity.type
_entity.pdbx_description
1 polymer ?
#
loop_
_entity_poly.entity_id
_entity_poly.type
_entity_poly.pdbx_seq_one_letter_code
_entity_poly.pdbx_strand_id
1 'polypeptide(L)'
;MSEKLDKMRADLAKAKERRIQLNNRIELLERRISEAEKVEVAEMVRTANVTPEQLAVLLRQAASGMPNPAALEAVGATFDNKEDMDESME
;
A
#
# COMPACT_ATOMS: atom_id res chain seq x y z
N MET A 1 -17.02 37.66 -20.56
CA MET A 1 -17.70 36.90 -21.38
C MET A 1 -18.83 36.20 -20.73
N SER A 2 -18.78 34.95 -20.49
CA SER A 2 -19.91 34.25 -19.94
C SER A 2 -19.69 34.01 -18.44
N GLU A 3 -20.56 34.59 -17.65
CA GLU A 3 -20.48 34.35 -16.19
C GLU A 3 -20.67 32.90 -15.86
N LYS A 4 -21.53 32.23 -16.61
CA LYS A 4 -21.77 30.80 -16.38
C LYS A 4 -20.51 30.00 -16.66
N LEU A 5 -19.83 30.30 -17.76
CA LEU A 5 -18.61 29.59 -18.12
C LEU A 5 -17.51 29.89 -17.12
N ASP A 6 -17.39 31.13 -16.69
CA ASP A 6 -16.39 31.49 -15.70
C ASP A 6 -16.62 30.77 -14.38
N LYS A 7 -17.88 30.65 -13.98
CA LYS A 7 -18.22 29.93 -12.75
C LYS A 7 -17.86 28.45 -12.89
N MET A 8 -18.16 27.87 -14.05
CA MET A 8 -17.85 26.47 -14.28
C MET A 8 -16.35 26.23 -14.22
N ARG A 9 -15.56 27.15 -14.76
CA ARG A 9 -14.11 27.04 -14.69
C ARG A 9 -13.60 27.15 -13.28
N ALA A 10 -14.20 28.05 -12.49
CA ALA A 10 -13.83 28.19 -11.10
C ALA A 10 -14.18 26.91 -10.31
N ASP A 11 -15.36 26.35 -10.60
CA ASP A 11 -15.76 25.12 -9.95
C ASP A 11 -14.82 23.97 -10.30
N LEU A 12 -14.39 23.93 -11.56
CA LEU A 12 -13.44 22.90 -11.98
C LEU A 12 -12.11 23.05 -11.25
N ALA A 13 -11.64 24.29 -11.12
CA ALA A 13 -10.37 24.52 -10.42
C ALA A 13 -10.44 24.05 -8.97
N LYS A 14 -11.58 24.32 -8.31
CA LYS A 14 -11.76 23.87 -6.94
C LYS A 14 -11.81 22.36 -6.85
N ALA A 15 -12.48 21.72 -7.81
CA ALA A 15 -12.57 20.27 -7.82
C ALA A 15 -11.19 19.64 -8.02
N LYS A 16 -10.39 20.22 -8.89
CA LYS A 16 -9.03 19.73 -9.09
C LYS A 16 -8.18 19.88 -7.84
N GLU A 17 -8.36 21.00 -7.15
CA GLU A 17 -7.64 21.21 -5.90
C GLU A 17 -8.01 20.17 -4.86
N ARG A 18 -9.31 19.89 -4.74
CA ARG A 18 -9.77 18.87 -3.79
C ARG A 18 -9.20 17.50 -4.17
N ARG A 19 -9.11 17.21 -5.47
CA ARG A 19 -8.55 15.95 -5.91
C ARG A 19 -7.09 15.81 -5.49
N ILE A 20 -6.33 16.88 -5.65
CA ILE A 20 -4.92 16.88 -5.24
C ILE A 20 -4.81 16.63 -3.73
N GLN A 21 -5.62 17.33 -2.94
CA GLN A 21 -5.59 17.17 -1.50
C GLN A 21 -5.97 15.75 -1.10
N LEU A 22 -6.97 15.19 -1.76
CA LEU A 22 -7.41 13.83 -1.47
C LEU A 22 -6.35 12.81 -1.85
N ASN A 23 -5.70 13.00 -2.98
CA ASN A 23 -4.63 12.11 -3.38
C ASN A 23 -3.47 12.16 -2.40
N ASN A 24 -3.14 13.35 -1.91
CA ASN A 24 -2.09 13.48 -0.90
C ASN A 24 -2.46 12.74 0.38
N ARG A 25 -3.73 12.83 0.76
CA ARG A 25 -4.21 12.13 1.96
C ARG A 25 -4.13 10.61 1.76
N ILE A 26 -4.50 10.14 0.57
CA ILE A 26 -4.42 8.71 0.27
C ILE A 26 -2.98 8.23 0.38
N GLU A 27 -2.05 8.98 -0.19
CA GLU A 27 -0.63 8.61 -0.10
C GLU A 27 -0.15 8.56 1.34
N LEU A 28 -0.59 9.53 2.14
CA LEU A 28 -0.21 9.55 3.55
C LEU A 28 -0.74 8.32 4.27
N LEU A 29 -2.01 7.97 4.02
CA LEU A 29 -2.62 6.81 4.65
C LEU A 29 -1.93 5.53 4.22
N GLU A 30 -1.57 5.43 2.95
CA GLU A 30 -0.86 4.25 2.47
C GLU A 30 0.49 4.09 3.16
N ARG A 31 1.19 5.20 3.36
CA ARG A 31 2.47 5.14 4.08
C ARG A 31 2.27 4.73 5.53
N ARG A 32 1.23 5.26 6.17
CA ARG A 32 0.93 4.91 7.55
C ARG A 32 0.58 3.43 7.70
N ILE A 33 -0.20 2.92 6.75
CA ILE A 33 -0.55 1.50 6.76
C ILE A 33 0.71 0.66 6.61
N SER A 34 1.58 1.03 5.67
CA SER A 34 2.82 0.30 5.47
C SER A 34 3.68 0.28 6.73
N GLU A 35 3.79 1.42 7.40
CA GLU A 35 4.57 1.49 8.62
C GLU A 35 3.94 0.68 9.75
N ALA A 36 2.62 0.72 9.85
CA ALA A 36 1.92 -0.06 10.87
C ALA A 36 2.08 -1.56 10.63
N GLU A 37 2.07 -1.96 9.37
CA GLU A 37 2.27 -3.37 9.04
C GLU A 37 3.66 -3.84 9.44
N LYS A 38 4.66 -2.98 9.23
CA LYS A 38 6.02 -3.33 9.63
C LYS A 38 6.13 -3.51 11.14
N VAL A 39 5.45 -2.64 11.88
CA VAL A 39 5.44 -2.74 13.33
C VAL A 39 4.77 -4.04 13.76
N GLU A 40 3.67 -4.39 13.11
CA GLU A 40 2.97 -5.62 13.44
C GLU A 40 3.81 -6.84 13.16
N VAL A 41 4.52 -6.86 12.05
CA VAL A 41 5.39 -7.97 11.72
C VAL A 41 6.52 -8.07 12.76
N ALA A 42 7.08 -6.93 13.16
CA ALA A 42 8.12 -6.92 14.17
C ALA A 42 7.61 -7.49 15.51
N GLU A 43 6.36 -7.18 15.85
CA GLU A 43 5.76 -7.71 17.06
C GLU A 43 5.54 -9.22 16.96
N MET A 44 5.12 -9.68 15.80
CA MET A 44 4.96 -11.11 15.59
C MET A 44 6.27 -11.86 15.78
N VAL A 45 7.35 -11.31 15.22
CA VAL A 45 8.68 -11.91 15.34
C VAL A 45 9.10 -11.94 16.81
N ARG A 46 8.87 -10.84 17.52
CA ARG A 46 9.23 -10.77 18.94
C ARG A 46 8.45 -11.77 19.75
N THR A 47 7.14 -11.86 19.50
CA THR A 47 6.27 -12.79 20.20
C THR A 47 6.66 -14.24 19.93
N ALA A 48 7.06 -14.52 18.69
CA ALA A 48 7.50 -15.86 18.31
C ALA A 48 8.90 -16.18 18.85
N ASN A 49 9.58 -15.18 19.41
CA ASN A 49 10.89 -15.37 20.01
C ASN A 49 11.93 -15.84 19.00
N VAL A 50 11.83 -15.32 17.78
CA VAL A 50 12.74 -15.67 16.70
C VAL A 50 13.79 -14.59 16.57
N THR A 51 15.05 -14.98 16.54
CA THR A 51 16.12 -14.01 16.35
C THR A 51 16.15 -13.53 14.90
N PRO A 52 16.74 -12.35 14.66
CA PRO A 52 16.88 -11.89 13.27
C PRO A 52 17.62 -12.87 12.37
N GLU A 53 18.62 -13.56 12.93
CA GLU A 53 19.37 -14.57 12.18
C GLU A 53 18.48 -15.75 11.80
N GLN A 54 17.69 -16.21 12.76
CA GLN A 54 16.75 -17.31 12.51
C GLN A 54 15.72 -16.91 11.47
N LEU A 55 15.22 -15.68 11.57
CA LEU A 55 14.25 -15.18 10.62
C LEU A 55 14.85 -15.11 9.21
N ALA A 56 16.10 -14.65 9.11
CA ALA A 56 16.76 -14.57 7.82
C ALA A 56 16.89 -15.94 7.18
N VAL A 57 17.22 -16.96 7.99
CA VAL A 57 17.32 -18.33 7.49
C VAL A 57 15.97 -18.82 7.01
N LEU A 58 14.93 -18.59 7.81
CA LEU A 58 13.59 -19.02 7.44
C LEU A 58 13.12 -18.39 6.13
N LEU A 59 13.40 -17.11 5.98
CA LEU A 59 13.00 -16.40 4.77
C LEU A 59 13.74 -16.92 3.55
N ARG A 60 15.03 -17.23 3.71
CA ARG A 60 15.80 -17.80 2.60
C ARG A 60 15.29 -19.19 2.22
N GLN A 61 14.98 -20.00 3.23
CA GLN A 61 14.43 -21.33 2.98
C GLN A 61 13.08 -21.26 2.30
N ALA A 62 12.23 -20.33 2.74
CA ALA A 62 10.93 -20.15 2.13
C ALA A 62 11.07 -19.74 0.67
N ALA A 63 11.99 -18.83 0.39
CA ALA A 63 12.21 -18.36 -0.98
C ALA A 63 12.74 -19.46 -1.87
N SER A 64 13.72 -20.24 -1.39
CA SER A 64 14.33 -21.28 -2.21
C SER A 64 13.45 -22.52 -2.32
N GLY A 65 12.66 -22.79 -1.30
CA GLY A 65 11.79 -23.95 -1.29
C GLY A 65 10.39 -23.69 -1.77
N MET A 66 10.15 -22.50 -2.31
CA MET A 66 8.82 -22.13 -2.69
C MET A 66 8.61 -22.36 -4.16
N PRO A 67 8.12 -23.51 -4.52
CA PRO A 67 7.99 -23.82 -5.94
C PRO A 67 6.75 -23.23 -6.56
N ASN A 68 5.82 -22.76 -5.75
CA ASN A 68 4.53 -22.35 -6.25
C ASN A 68 4.37 -20.84 -6.26
N PRO A 69 4.43 -20.21 -7.43
CA PRO A 69 4.25 -18.76 -7.51
C PRO A 69 2.92 -18.28 -6.98
N ALA A 70 1.91 -19.11 -7.05
CA ALA A 70 0.59 -18.72 -6.56
C ALA A 70 0.60 -18.55 -5.05
N ALA A 71 1.32 -19.42 -4.35
CA ALA A 71 1.44 -19.27 -2.90
C ALA A 71 2.19 -18.01 -2.55
N LEU A 72 3.21 -17.69 -3.32
CA LEU A 72 3.97 -16.47 -3.12
C LEU A 72 3.10 -15.24 -3.38
N GLU A 73 2.30 -15.31 -4.42
CA GLU A 73 1.37 -14.24 -4.72
C GLU A 73 0.34 -14.06 -3.62
N ALA A 74 -0.13 -15.14 -3.05
CA ALA A 74 -1.12 -15.07 -1.98
C ALA A 74 -0.55 -14.33 -0.78
N VAL A 75 0.71 -14.59 -0.46
CA VAL A 75 1.37 -13.88 0.63
C VAL A 75 1.59 -12.42 0.25
N GLY A 76 2.04 -12.18 -0.96
CA GLY A 76 2.28 -10.84 -1.44
C GLY A 76 1.00 -10.02 -1.53
N ALA A 77 -0.09 -10.66 -1.86
CA ALA A 77 -1.37 -9.97 -1.99
C ALA A 77 -1.82 -9.38 -0.68
N THR A 78 -1.46 -10.01 0.43
CA THR A 78 -1.84 -9.45 1.72
C THR A 78 -1.05 -8.21 2.04
N PHE A 79 0.04 -7.96 1.35
CA PHE A 79 0.87 -6.82 1.62
C PHE A 79 0.77 -5.75 0.54
N ASP A 80 0.66 -6.18 -0.73
CA ASP A 80 0.67 -5.26 -1.79
C ASP A 80 -0.63 -4.89 -2.28
N ASN A 81 -1.51 -5.59 -2.01
CA ASN A 81 -2.66 -5.43 -2.63
C ASN A 81 -3.32 -4.18 -2.58
N LYS A 82 -3.00 -4.09 -2.88
CA LYS A 82 -3.55 -3.39 -3.12
C LYS A 82 -3.28 -2.82 -4.24
N GLU A 83 -2.55 -3.09 -4.72
CA GLU A 83 -2.22 -2.61 -5.68
C GLU A 83 -2.61 -2.90 -6.68
N ASP A 84 -2.84 -3.45 -6.70
CA ASP A 84 -3.05 -3.66 -7.77
C ASP A 84 -4.12 -3.57 -8.16
N MET A 85 -4.61 -3.57 -7.59
CA MET A 85 -5.37 -3.39 -7.92
C MET A 85 -5.88 -2.41 -8.26
N ASP A 86 -5.62 -2.26 -7.93
CA ASP A 86 -5.90 -1.49 -8.29
C ASP A 86 -5.95 -0.81 -8.97
N GLU A 87 -5.68 -1.03 -8.97
CA GLU A 87 -5.63 -0.44 -9.53
C GLU A 87 -5.97 0.04 -10.20
N SER A 88 -6.16 -0.33 -10.06
CA SER A 88 -6.49 0.10 -10.58
C SER A 88 -7.00 0.89 -10.83
N MET A 89 -7.19 0.85 -10.43
CA MET A 89 -7.54 1.52 -10.56
C MET A 89 -7.85 2.33 -11.09
N GLU A 90 -7.86 2.23 -11.11
CA GLU A 90 -8.02 2.90 -11.51
C GLU A 90 -8.11 3.42 -11.83
#